data_e5e16ddcd4ab2f1dfbcec095206a0f23
#
_entry.id   e5e16ddcd4ab2f1dfbcec095206a0f23
#
_cell.length_a   1.000
_cell.length_b   1.000
_cell.length_c   1.000
_cell.angle_alpha   90.00
_cell.angle_beta   90.00
_cell.angle_gamma   90.00
#
_symmetry.space_group_name_H-M   'P 1'
#
loop_
_entity.id
_entity.type
_entity.pdbx_description
1 polymer ?
#
loop_
_entity_poly.entity_id
_entity_poly.type
_entity_poly.pdbx_seq_one_letter_code
_entity_poly.pdbx_strand_id
1 'polypeptide(L)'
;MKFPPNFNNPFKRENLPDRLQNFRESRENRKAVKRNFKENIPLNFRERSNARTSLLASVIVLAVLVILFNQLDYRLIRKPAIDAQKKAAAAKEKQETEAATGDVTTASVIAVGDNLYHQSLIDAGVSEDGTWNYDKIYTHITDAIKDADIRMIDQETVFTTDHDNVSSYPSFATPTEVGDAIIKAGFNVVESANNHIDDFGEGFLTDTLNFWKTNYPDVTLLGIHDSQEDADTVKIREVNGIRIAFLDYTYGTNVGGIEGKDYMIDMIRKDKITTMIQKAKQQADCIIFVAHWGTEDETMPNEYEKQWAAYLMEQGVNVIIGGHPHVLQPYGRLTDDKGNETVVFYSLGNFVSTQQKLEELLGGMAKFTIQKTVKDGKTSVKILTPTVEPLVMHYNSDSGEFGPYMLSDYTEELASQNGVQKYIGDGVFTLDNLKKKFNEIMSMNVTPSTGTNLLDVTINTDLNMIDSSGNVVEDTASITAEQYYADKGIDTTSESFNTADSSSGSAEGSSDDSSDDGSDDGSYDDSSDDGSYYDDGSYDDGSYDDSYYDDSEE
;
A
#
# COMPACT_ATOMS: atom_id res chain seq x y z
N MET A 1 14.76 -19.13 45.46
CA MET A 1 13.60 -18.55 46.18
C MET A 1 12.34 -19.26 45.71
N LYS A 2 11.52 -19.74 46.66
CA LYS A 2 10.31 -20.54 46.37
C LYS A 2 9.17 -19.62 45.92
N PHE A 3 8.55 -19.94 44.79
CA PHE A 3 7.33 -19.29 44.35
C PHE A 3 6.14 -19.70 45.25
N PRO A 4 5.24 -18.77 45.62
CA PRO A 4 4.03 -19.10 46.34
C PRO A 4 3.01 -19.81 45.43
N PRO A 5 2.24 -20.76 45.95
CA PRO A 5 1.18 -21.42 45.21
C PRO A 5 -0.11 -20.58 45.31
N ASN A 6 -0.66 -20.15 44.21
CA ASN A 6 -2.08 -19.85 43.95
C ASN A 6 -2.22 -18.77 42.89
N PHE A 7 -2.09 -19.16 41.62
CA PHE A 7 -2.77 -18.47 40.54
C PHE A 7 -3.91 -19.39 40.07
N ASN A 8 -5.12 -19.04 40.44
CA ASN A 8 -6.33 -19.64 39.90
C ASN A 8 -6.42 -19.30 38.42
N ASN A 9 -6.17 -20.29 37.60
CA ASN A 9 -6.35 -20.22 36.16
C ASN A 9 -7.86 -20.09 35.86
N PRO A 10 -8.34 -18.98 35.26
CA PRO A 10 -9.76 -18.79 34.95
C PRO A 10 -10.28 -19.71 33.82
N PHE A 11 -9.44 -20.58 33.26
CA PHE A 11 -9.82 -21.56 32.25
C PHE A 11 -10.05 -22.98 32.82
N LYS A 12 -10.54 -23.13 34.05
CA LYS A 12 -11.06 -24.41 34.47
C LYS A 12 -12.27 -24.78 33.60
N ARG A 13 -12.24 -26.01 33.11
CA ARG A 13 -13.19 -26.63 32.16
C ARG A 13 -14.68 -26.59 32.58
N GLU A 14 -15.03 -26.01 33.71
CA GLU A 14 -16.36 -26.06 34.27
C GLU A 14 -17.30 -24.94 33.79
N ASN A 15 -16.81 -23.94 33.05
CA ASN A 15 -17.61 -22.80 32.55
C ASN A 15 -17.57 -22.65 31.03
N LEU A 16 -17.48 -23.76 30.25
CA LEU A 16 -17.79 -23.67 28.83
C LEU A 16 -19.29 -23.52 28.66
N PRO A 17 -19.77 -22.47 27.93
CA PRO A 17 -21.19 -22.29 27.71
C PRO A 17 -21.78 -23.54 27.03
N ASP A 18 -23.02 -23.90 27.37
CA ASP A 18 -23.82 -25.02 26.81
C ASP A 18 -23.78 -25.14 25.28
N ARG A 19 -23.38 -24.07 24.58
CA ARG A 19 -23.19 -24.04 23.14
C ARG A 19 -22.05 -24.94 22.61
N LEU A 20 -21.01 -25.19 23.41
CA LEU A 20 -19.92 -26.10 23.00
C LEU A 20 -20.28 -27.57 23.23
N GLN A 21 -21.15 -27.82 24.18
CA GLN A 21 -21.71 -29.15 24.41
C GLN A 21 -22.66 -29.52 23.26
N ASN A 22 -23.53 -28.59 22.88
CA ASN A 22 -24.41 -28.74 21.71
C ASN A 22 -23.64 -28.89 20.39
N PHE A 23 -22.43 -28.34 20.30
CA PHE A 23 -21.58 -28.50 19.11
C PHE A 23 -20.97 -29.90 19.01
N ARG A 24 -20.62 -30.53 20.14
CA ARG A 24 -20.15 -31.93 20.16
C ARG A 24 -21.26 -32.91 19.84
N GLU A 25 -22.46 -32.72 20.43
CA GLU A 25 -23.64 -33.53 20.13
C GLU A 25 -24.11 -33.38 18.67
N SER A 26 -24.04 -32.16 18.12
CA SER A 26 -24.29 -31.92 16.69
C SER A 26 -23.28 -32.66 15.79
N ARG A 27 -22.01 -32.76 16.19
CA ARG A 27 -20.99 -33.46 15.41
C ARG A 27 -21.14 -35.00 15.48
N GLU A 28 -21.60 -35.53 16.60
CA GLU A 28 -21.90 -36.94 16.74
C GLU A 28 -23.19 -37.34 16.03
N ASN A 29 -24.23 -36.50 16.08
CA ASN A 29 -25.45 -36.68 15.30
C ASN A 29 -25.18 -36.62 13.79
N ARG A 30 -24.25 -35.77 13.33
CA ARG A 30 -23.82 -35.75 11.92
C ARG A 30 -23.10 -37.06 11.49
N LYS A 31 -22.36 -37.68 12.39
CA LYS A 31 -21.74 -39.00 12.12
C LYS A 31 -22.80 -40.12 12.07
N ALA A 32 -23.79 -40.03 12.94
CA ALA A 32 -24.91 -41.00 12.96
C ALA A 32 -25.80 -40.87 11.71
N VAL A 33 -26.11 -39.64 11.27
CA VAL A 33 -26.85 -39.36 10.02
C VAL A 33 -26.06 -39.85 8.82
N LYS A 34 -24.72 -39.68 8.78
CA LYS A 34 -23.85 -40.21 7.70
C LYS A 34 -23.81 -41.76 7.69
N ARG A 35 -23.87 -42.39 8.87
CA ARG A 35 -23.95 -43.87 8.95
C ARG A 35 -25.28 -44.38 8.47
N ASN A 36 -26.41 -43.83 8.95
CA ASN A 36 -27.75 -44.19 8.53
C ASN A 36 -28.00 -43.97 7.02
N PHE A 37 -27.41 -42.91 6.45
CA PHE A 37 -27.53 -42.67 5.01
C PHE A 37 -26.74 -43.68 4.19
N LYS A 38 -25.65 -44.26 4.74
CA LYS A 38 -24.86 -45.31 4.07
C LYS A 38 -25.47 -46.69 4.15
N GLU A 39 -26.26 -46.95 5.21
CA GLU A 39 -26.85 -48.29 5.47
C GLU A 39 -28.25 -48.47 4.85
N ASN A 40 -28.97 -47.38 4.52
CA ASN A 40 -30.35 -47.43 4.03
C ASN A 40 -30.51 -47.07 2.55
N ILE A 41 -29.47 -47.17 1.73
CA ILE A 41 -29.65 -47.09 0.27
C ILE A 41 -30.12 -48.45 -0.25
N PRO A 42 -31.37 -48.59 -0.75
CA PRO A 42 -31.85 -49.84 -1.29
C PRO A 42 -31.02 -50.24 -2.51
N LEU A 43 -30.48 -51.45 -2.49
CA LEU A 43 -29.66 -52.04 -3.57
C LEU A 43 -30.41 -52.28 -4.89
N ASN A 44 -31.63 -51.76 -5.08
CA ASN A 44 -32.49 -52.02 -6.22
C ASN A 44 -32.50 -50.93 -7.30
N PHE A 45 -31.49 -50.08 -7.37
CA PHE A 45 -31.29 -49.15 -8.49
C PHE A 45 -30.33 -49.70 -9.57
N ARG A 46 -30.42 -50.98 -9.81
CA ARG A 46 -29.80 -51.61 -10.99
C ARG A 46 -30.91 -52.12 -11.91
N GLU A 47 -31.41 -51.21 -12.74
CA GLU A 47 -31.74 -51.55 -14.13
C GLU A 47 -32.36 -50.34 -14.84
N ARG A 48 -31.71 -50.03 -15.97
CA ARG A 48 -32.12 -49.22 -17.13
C ARG A 48 -31.86 -47.74 -17.13
N SER A 49 -30.96 -47.44 -18.02
CA SER A 49 -30.72 -46.23 -18.80
C SER A 49 -30.16 -45.03 -18.03
N ASN A 50 -28.97 -44.66 -18.45
CA ASN A 50 -28.28 -43.39 -18.15
C ASN A 50 -27.67 -43.25 -16.75
N ALA A 51 -26.82 -44.20 -16.37
CA ALA A 51 -25.99 -44.11 -15.16
C ALA A 51 -25.13 -42.82 -15.11
N ARG A 52 -24.81 -42.22 -16.26
CA ARG A 52 -24.06 -40.96 -16.32
C ARG A 52 -24.90 -39.75 -15.95
N THR A 53 -26.15 -39.67 -16.38
CA THR A 53 -27.05 -38.54 -16.04
C THR A 53 -27.53 -38.61 -14.60
N SER A 54 -27.71 -39.79 -14.02
CA SER A 54 -28.05 -39.95 -12.61
C SER A 54 -26.86 -39.57 -11.68
N LEU A 55 -25.62 -39.91 -12.09
CA LEU A 55 -24.42 -39.54 -11.34
C LEU A 55 -24.20 -38.03 -11.37
N LEU A 56 -24.37 -37.41 -12.55
CA LEU A 56 -24.23 -35.96 -12.72
C LEU A 56 -25.27 -35.19 -11.87
N ALA A 57 -26.53 -35.62 -11.89
CA ALA A 57 -27.59 -35.03 -11.08
C ALA A 57 -27.30 -35.16 -9.57
N SER A 58 -26.75 -36.30 -9.15
CA SER A 58 -26.37 -36.51 -7.74
C SER A 58 -25.18 -35.61 -7.31
N VAL A 59 -24.21 -35.39 -8.20
CA VAL A 59 -23.08 -34.51 -7.97
C VAL A 59 -23.54 -33.05 -7.87
N ILE A 60 -24.43 -32.62 -8.78
CA ILE A 60 -25.00 -31.25 -8.75
C ILE A 60 -25.81 -31.04 -7.46
N VAL A 61 -26.66 -31.98 -7.08
CA VAL A 61 -27.41 -31.86 -5.81
C VAL A 61 -26.47 -31.81 -4.61
N LEU A 62 -25.40 -32.60 -4.62
CA LEU A 62 -24.41 -32.57 -3.55
C LEU A 62 -23.65 -31.23 -3.50
N ALA A 63 -23.28 -30.69 -4.65
CA ALA A 63 -22.63 -29.39 -4.76
C ALA A 63 -23.53 -28.24 -4.24
N VAL A 64 -24.81 -28.25 -4.67
CA VAL A 64 -25.81 -27.27 -4.18
C VAL A 64 -26.01 -27.39 -2.67
N LEU A 65 -26.05 -28.60 -2.12
CA LEU A 65 -26.16 -28.81 -0.67
C LEU A 65 -24.92 -28.35 0.08
N VAL A 66 -23.73 -28.49 -0.48
CA VAL A 66 -22.48 -27.99 0.10
C VAL A 66 -22.46 -26.46 0.08
N ILE A 67 -22.87 -25.83 -1.02
CA ILE A 67 -22.97 -24.36 -1.11
C ILE A 67 -23.99 -23.81 -0.11
N LEU A 68 -25.19 -24.40 -0.06
CA LEU A 68 -26.22 -24.01 0.90
C LEU A 68 -25.75 -24.19 2.35
N PHE A 69 -25.01 -25.26 2.62
CA PHE A 69 -24.46 -25.52 3.95
C PHE A 69 -23.39 -24.50 4.32
N ASN A 70 -22.49 -24.16 3.39
CA ASN A 70 -21.46 -23.12 3.60
C ASN A 70 -22.10 -21.74 3.80
N GLN A 71 -23.11 -21.39 3.01
CA GLN A 71 -23.84 -20.13 3.20
C GLN A 71 -24.59 -20.10 4.55
N LEU A 72 -25.16 -21.21 4.96
CA LEU A 72 -25.87 -21.31 6.25
C LEU A 72 -24.87 -21.22 7.43
N ASP A 73 -23.71 -21.88 7.31
CA ASP A 73 -22.61 -21.83 8.29
C ASP A 73 -22.08 -20.40 8.43
N TYR A 74 -21.84 -19.73 7.29
CA TYR A 74 -21.40 -18.34 7.29
C TYR A 74 -22.43 -17.40 7.94
N ARG A 75 -23.71 -17.48 7.53
CA ARG A 75 -24.76 -16.58 8.03
C ARG A 75 -25.14 -16.83 9.50
N LEU A 76 -25.16 -18.09 9.92
CA LEU A 76 -25.66 -18.45 11.25
C LEU A 76 -24.56 -18.55 12.32
N ILE A 77 -23.32 -18.82 11.92
CA ILE A 77 -22.22 -19.07 12.86
C ILE A 77 -21.10 -18.05 12.72
N ARG A 78 -20.56 -17.87 11.51
CA ARG A 78 -19.36 -17.03 11.34
C ARG A 78 -19.68 -15.54 11.40
N LYS A 79 -20.67 -15.09 10.65
CA LYS A 79 -21.03 -13.66 10.63
C LYS A 79 -21.47 -13.16 12.01
N PRO A 80 -22.36 -13.82 12.77
CA PRO A 80 -22.68 -13.38 14.11
C PRO A 80 -21.49 -13.39 15.08
N ALA A 81 -20.53 -14.32 14.91
CA ALA A 81 -19.33 -14.35 15.73
C ALA A 81 -18.40 -13.16 15.42
N ILE A 82 -18.21 -12.84 14.14
CA ILE A 82 -17.45 -11.67 13.69
C ILE A 82 -18.13 -10.38 14.16
N ASP A 83 -19.44 -10.27 13.99
CA ASP A 83 -20.21 -9.09 14.41
C ASP A 83 -20.19 -8.93 15.94
N ALA A 84 -20.22 -10.05 16.68
CA ALA A 84 -20.10 -10.04 18.14
C ALA A 84 -18.70 -9.61 18.59
N GLN A 85 -17.66 -10.04 17.88
CA GLN A 85 -16.27 -9.67 18.16
C GLN A 85 -16.02 -8.20 17.84
N LYS A 86 -16.52 -7.71 16.71
CA LYS A 86 -16.50 -6.27 16.36
C LYS A 86 -17.27 -5.43 17.38
N LYS A 87 -18.43 -5.88 17.79
CA LYS A 87 -19.24 -5.18 18.81
C LYS A 87 -18.59 -5.20 20.19
N ALA A 88 -17.90 -6.29 20.54
CA ALA A 88 -17.18 -6.38 21.81
C ALA A 88 -15.92 -5.48 21.80
N ALA A 89 -15.20 -5.40 20.68
CA ALA A 89 -14.08 -4.49 20.49
C ALA A 89 -14.55 -3.02 20.60
N ALA A 90 -15.59 -2.65 19.86
CA ALA A 90 -16.17 -1.31 19.93
C ALA A 90 -16.72 -0.95 21.32
N ALA A 91 -17.30 -1.92 22.04
CA ALA A 91 -17.78 -1.70 23.41
C ALA A 91 -16.64 -1.53 24.42
N LYS A 92 -15.54 -2.28 24.24
CA LYS A 92 -14.33 -2.12 25.05
C LYS A 92 -13.69 -0.76 24.83
N GLU A 93 -13.58 -0.35 23.60
CA GLU A 93 -13.07 0.96 23.19
C GLU A 93 -13.94 2.11 23.72
N LYS A 94 -15.25 2.00 23.59
CA LYS A 94 -16.18 2.97 24.18
C LYS A 94 -16.06 3.05 25.71
N GLN A 95 -15.85 1.93 26.39
CA GLN A 95 -15.64 1.88 27.83
C GLN A 95 -14.29 2.49 28.24
N GLU A 96 -13.24 2.30 27.45
CA GLU A 96 -11.94 2.95 27.64
C GLU A 96 -12.03 4.47 27.38
N THR A 97 -12.82 4.89 26.41
CA THR A 97 -13.08 6.31 26.10
C THR A 97 -13.93 6.98 27.19
N GLU A 98 -14.98 6.32 27.69
CA GLU A 98 -15.83 6.83 28.79
C GLU A 98 -15.10 6.87 30.14
N ALA A 99 -14.04 6.07 30.33
CA ALA A 99 -13.19 6.13 31.52
C ALA A 99 -12.19 7.31 31.50
N ALA A 100 -12.03 7.98 30.36
CA ALA A 100 -11.19 9.16 30.22
C ALA A 100 -11.91 10.39 30.80
N THR A 101 -11.69 10.69 32.09
CA THR A 101 -12.15 11.95 32.71
C THR A 101 -11.27 13.11 32.22
N GLY A 102 -11.47 13.58 31.00
CA GLY A 102 -10.77 14.69 30.37
C GLY A 102 -11.52 15.20 29.14
N ASP A 103 -11.12 16.32 28.59
CA ASP A 103 -11.64 16.80 27.31
C ASP A 103 -11.12 15.88 26.19
N VAL A 104 -12.02 15.20 25.51
CA VAL A 104 -11.70 14.25 24.41
C VAL A 104 -12.18 14.82 23.10
N THR A 105 -11.27 14.89 22.12
CA THR A 105 -11.58 15.24 20.73
C THR A 105 -11.05 14.17 19.80
N THR A 106 -11.66 14.03 18.62
CA THR A 106 -11.30 13.01 17.64
C THR A 106 -11.21 13.60 16.22
N ALA A 107 -10.34 13.02 15.42
CA ALA A 107 -10.27 13.25 13.97
C ALA A 107 -10.22 11.88 13.25
N SER A 108 -11.08 11.71 12.27
CA SER A 108 -11.12 10.51 11.42
C SER A 108 -10.19 10.66 10.23
N VAL A 109 -9.43 9.60 9.92
CA VAL A 109 -8.47 9.59 8.82
C VAL A 109 -8.72 8.40 7.93
N ILE A 110 -8.66 8.65 6.63
CA ILE A 110 -8.61 7.65 5.57
C ILE A 110 -7.37 7.94 4.71
N ALA A 111 -6.65 6.89 4.34
CA ALA A 111 -5.57 6.94 3.36
C ALA A 111 -5.72 5.82 2.35
N VAL A 112 -5.44 6.11 1.08
CA VAL A 112 -5.34 5.14 -0.01
C VAL A 112 -3.94 5.19 -0.59
N GLY A 113 -3.54 4.15 -1.32
CA GLY A 113 -2.20 4.04 -1.88
C GLY A 113 -2.03 4.73 -3.23
N ASP A 114 -1.25 4.11 -4.09
CA ASP A 114 -0.60 4.65 -5.26
C ASP A 114 -1.62 4.96 -6.38
N ASN A 115 -1.67 6.22 -6.79
CA ASN A 115 -2.53 6.71 -7.87
C ASN A 115 -1.66 6.89 -9.12
N LEU A 116 -1.52 5.82 -9.89
CA LEU A 116 -0.57 5.65 -11.00
C LEU A 116 -1.29 5.54 -12.35
N TYR A 117 -1.19 6.55 -13.18
CA TYR A 117 -1.95 6.67 -14.43
C TYR A 117 -1.22 6.07 -15.63
N HIS A 118 -1.52 4.80 -15.95
CA HIS A 118 -1.10 4.16 -17.19
C HIS A 118 -1.92 4.62 -18.39
N GLN A 119 -1.44 4.32 -19.62
CA GLN A 119 -2.02 4.80 -20.87
C GLN A 119 -3.54 4.59 -20.99
N SER A 120 -4.03 3.40 -20.65
CA SER A 120 -5.47 3.11 -20.72
C SER A 120 -6.33 3.96 -19.77
N LEU A 121 -5.76 4.39 -18.63
CA LEU A 121 -6.43 5.34 -17.72
C LEU A 121 -6.40 6.76 -18.29
N ILE A 122 -5.28 7.15 -18.90
CA ILE A 122 -5.16 8.43 -19.59
C ILE A 122 -6.22 8.51 -20.70
N ASP A 123 -6.29 7.49 -21.54
CA ASP A 123 -7.24 7.42 -22.67
C ASP A 123 -8.70 7.41 -22.19
N ALA A 124 -8.99 6.76 -21.05
CA ALA A 124 -10.33 6.71 -20.48
C ALA A 124 -10.89 8.08 -20.07
N GLY A 125 -10.03 9.06 -19.82
CA GLY A 125 -10.42 10.43 -19.48
C GLY A 125 -10.64 11.33 -20.70
N VAL A 126 -10.25 10.89 -21.89
CA VAL A 126 -10.35 11.70 -23.13
C VAL A 126 -11.66 11.40 -23.86
N SER A 127 -12.46 12.44 -24.09
CA SER A 127 -13.71 12.34 -24.83
C SER A 127 -13.50 12.57 -26.33
N GLU A 128 -14.41 12.10 -27.17
CA GLU A 128 -14.38 12.28 -28.63
C GLU A 128 -14.31 13.76 -29.07
N ASP A 129 -14.80 14.68 -28.26
CA ASP A 129 -14.74 16.12 -28.51
C ASP A 129 -13.44 16.80 -28.07
N GLY A 130 -12.47 16.00 -27.57
CA GLY A 130 -11.18 16.45 -27.10
C GLY A 130 -11.19 17.02 -25.67
N THR A 131 -12.27 16.86 -24.90
CA THR A 131 -12.28 17.23 -23.48
C THR A 131 -11.66 16.12 -22.62
N TRP A 132 -10.95 16.54 -21.58
CA TRP A 132 -10.29 15.64 -20.61
C TRP A 132 -11.05 15.69 -19.28
N ASN A 133 -11.45 14.55 -18.76
CA ASN A 133 -12.16 14.45 -17.48
C ASN A 133 -12.02 13.07 -16.84
N TYR A 134 -11.51 13.04 -15.62
CA TYR A 134 -11.23 11.82 -14.85
C TYR A 134 -12.19 11.61 -13.67
N ASP A 135 -13.24 12.40 -13.54
CA ASP A 135 -14.21 12.31 -12.43
C ASP A 135 -14.77 10.91 -12.23
N LYS A 136 -14.99 10.20 -13.35
CA LYS A 136 -15.59 8.86 -13.33
C LYS A 136 -14.74 7.83 -12.60
N ILE A 137 -13.40 7.99 -12.62
CA ILE A 137 -12.47 7.05 -12.02
C ILE A 137 -12.75 6.89 -10.52
N TYR A 138 -13.14 7.95 -9.83
CA TYR A 138 -13.29 7.94 -8.37
C TYR A 138 -14.73 7.74 -7.88
N THR A 139 -15.70 7.56 -8.78
CA THR A 139 -17.13 7.57 -8.38
C THR A 139 -17.52 6.47 -7.41
N HIS A 140 -16.92 5.28 -7.52
CA HIS A 140 -17.27 4.11 -6.69
C HIS A 140 -16.73 4.20 -5.25
N ILE A 141 -15.82 5.15 -5.00
CA ILE A 141 -15.16 5.28 -3.69
C ILE A 141 -15.64 6.50 -2.88
N THR A 142 -16.29 7.48 -3.54
CA THR A 142 -16.68 8.77 -2.94
C THR A 142 -17.51 8.60 -1.67
N ASP A 143 -18.48 7.68 -1.69
CA ASP A 143 -19.34 7.41 -0.52
C ASP A 143 -18.58 6.80 0.65
N ALA A 144 -17.51 6.05 0.39
CA ALA A 144 -16.71 5.40 1.42
C ALA A 144 -15.76 6.38 2.14
N ILE A 145 -15.40 7.51 1.49
CA ILE A 145 -14.41 8.45 2.03
C ILE A 145 -15.01 9.76 2.55
N LYS A 146 -16.21 10.15 2.10
CA LYS A 146 -16.80 11.49 2.31
C LYS A 146 -16.92 11.95 3.76
N ASP A 147 -17.11 11.01 4.70
CA ASP A 147 -17.35 11.32 6.11
C ASP A 147 -16.06 11.41 6.95
N ALA A 148 -14.89 11.16 6.35
CA ALA A 148 -13.62 11.32 7.03
C ALA A 148 -13.17 12.79 7.04
N ASP A 149 -12.53 13.22 8.13
CA ASP A 149 -11.99 14.58 8.27
C ASP A 149 -10.74 14.76 7.39
N ILE A 150 -9.89 13.73 7.33
CA ILE A 150 -8.64 13.67 6.56
C ILE A 150 -8.74 12.53 5.57
N ARG A 151 -8.48 12.84 4.29
CA ARG A 151 -8.53 11.91 3.16
C ARG A 151 -7.26 12.08 2.35
N MET A 152 -6.38 11.08 2.46
CA MET A 152 -5.02 11.06 1.91
C MET A 152 -4.96 10.19 0.67
N ILE A 153 -4.16 10.59 -0.30
CA ILE A 153 -3.88 9.87 -1.55
C ILE A 153 -2.43 10.10 -1.97
N ASP A 154 -1.73 9.04 -2.36
CA ASP A 154 -0.44 9.15 -3.04
C ASP A 154 -0.67 9.42 -4.52
N GLN A 155 -0.28 10.61 -4.98
CA GLN A 155 -0.23 10.95 -6.40
C GLN A 155 1.15 10.60 -6.93
N GLU A 156 1.29 9.39 -7.44
CA GLU A 156 2.59 8.81 -7.80
C GLU A 156 3.12 9.25 -9.17
N THR A 157 2.58 10.30 -9.74
CA THR A 157 3.03 10.82 -11.04
C THR A 157 3.11 12.33 -11.03
N VAL A 158 4.11 12.86 -11.72
CA VAL A 158 4.20 14.31 -11.96
C VAL A 158 3.10 14.78 -12.91
N PHE A 159 2.65 16.03 -12.79
CA PHE A 159 1.66 16.61 -13.68
C PHE A 159 2.27 17.38 -14.84
N THR A 160 1.53 17.43 -15.94
CA THR A 160 1.75 18.35 -17.05
C THR A 160 0.49 19.14 -17.37
N THR A 161 0.67 20.42 -17.70
CA THR A 161 -0.39 21.32 -18.19
C THR A 161 -0.56 21.27 -19.71
N ASP A 162 0.36 20.61 -20.41
CA ASP A 162 0.39 20.46 -21.86
C ASP A 162 0.05 19.02 -22.24
N HIS A 163 -1.11 18.81 -22.85
CA HIS A 163 -1.57 17.49 -23.25
C HIS A 163 -0.67 16.80 -24.27
N ASP A 164 0.10 17.55 -25.07
CA ASP A 164 1.09 16.99 -26.00
C ASP A 164 2.28 16.34 -25.28
N ASN A 165 2.44 16.62 -23.99
CA ASN A 165 3.51 16.07 -23.14
C ASN A 165 3.01 14.97 -22.19
N VAL A 166 1.72 14.58 -22.25
CA VAL A 166 1.18 13.49 -21.44
C VAL A 166 1.88 12.19 -21.82
N SER A 167 2.33 11.45 -20.81
CA SER A 167 3.11 10.23 -20.98
C SER A 167 2.75 9.21 -19.90
N SER A 168 2.97 7.94 -20.21
CA SER A 168 2.76 6.79 -19.35
C SER A 168 4.07 6.04 -19.12
N TYR A 169 3.99 4.82 -18.58
CA TYR A 169 5.15 3.97 -18.32
C TYR A 169 6.13 3.95 -19.51
N PRO A 170 7.47 4.02 -19.28
CA PRO A 170 8.15 4.01 -17.97
C PRO A 170 8.31 5.38 -17.30
N SER A 171 8.07 6.49 -17.98
CA SER A 171 8.16 7.85 -17.43
C SER A 171 6.83 8.54 -17.53
N PHE A 172 6.25 8.87 -16.38
CA PHE A 172 4.88 9.36 -16.28
C PHE A 172 4.78 10.88 -16.27
N ALA A 173 3.90 11.41 -17.10
CA ALA A 173 3.43 12.79 -17.04
C ALA A 173 1.91 12.81 -17.15
N THR A 174 1.24 13.01 -16.05
CA THR A 174 -0.21 12.90 -15.93
C THR A 174 -0.87 14.26 -16.17
N PRO A 175 -2.01 14.33 -16.89
CA PRO A 175 -2.71 15.60 -17.11
C PRO A 175 -3.29 16.16 -15.80
N THR A 176 -3.27 17.47 -15.64
CA THR A 176 -3.73 18.17 -14.42
C THR A 176 -5.19 17.91 -14.07
N GLU A 177 -6.02 17.51 -15.03
CA GLU A 177 -7.44 17.15 -14.83
C GLU A 177 -7.60 15.93 -13.91
N VAL A 178 -6.56 15.11 -13.75
CA VAL A 178 -6.53 14.05 -12.72
C VAL A 178 -6.51 14.68 -11.33
N GLY A 179 -5.73 15.74 -11.13
CA GLY A 179 -5.72 16.50 -9.88
C GLY A 179 -7.09 17.12 -9.57
N ASP A 180 -7.76 17.67 -10.57
CA ASP A 180 -9.13 18.18 -10.42
C ASP A 180 -10.10 17.09 -9.96
N ALA A 181 -9.99 15.89 -10.54
CA ALA A 181 -10.83 14.74 -10.20
C ALA A 181 -10.54 14.20 -8.78
N ILE A 182 -9.28 14.18 -8.34
CA ILE A 182 -8.87 13.84 -6.96
C ILE A 182 -9.58 14.76 -5.96
N ILE A 183 -9.56 16.07 -6.19
CA ILE A 183 -10.20 17.05 -5.30
C ILE A 183 -11.70 16.90 -5.33
N LYS A 184 -12.29 16.70 -6.50
CA LYS A 184 -13.72 16.48 -6.65
C LYS A 184 -14.20 15.18 -5.97
N ALA A 185 -13.37 14.15 -5.94
CA ALA A 185 -13.63 12.93 -5.17
C ALA A 185 -13.64 13.19 -3.66
N GLY A 186 -12.96 14.24 -3.21
CA GLY A 186 -12.98 14.70 -1.84
C GLY A 186 -11.65 14.55 -1.08
N PHE A 187 -10.56 14.13 -1.72
CA PHE A 187 -9.25 14.09 -1.09
C PHE A 187 -8.77 15.50 -0.71
N ASN A 188 -8.08 15.61 0.41
CA ASN A 188 -7.63 16.90 0.95
C ASN A 188 -6.18 16.89 1.47
N VAL A 189 -5.50 15.75 1.39
CA VAL A 189 -4.07 15.59 1.61
C VAL A 189 -3.52 14.79 0.43
N VAL A 190 -2.51 15.32 -0.24
CA VAL A 190 -1.86 14.72 -1.41
C VAL A 190 -0.40 14.47 -1.08
N GLU A 191 0.00 13.22 -1.15
CA GLU A 191 1.34 12.71 -1.01
C GLU A 191 2.02 12.77 -2.38
N SER A 192 3.25 13.24 -2.46
CA SER A 192 3.94 13.44 -3.74
C SER A 192 5.44 13.15 -3.67
N ALA A 193 5.98 12.71 -2.53
CA ALA A 193 7.35 12.21 -2.48
C ALA A 193 7.35 10.74 -2.93
N ASN A 194 7.65 10.50 -4.20
CA ASN A 194 7.69 9.17 -4.81
C ASN A 194 8.76 9.08 -5.89
N ASN A 195 8.98 7.89 -6.45
CA ASN A 195 10.04 7.67 -7.44
C ASN A 195 9.76 8.25 -8.82
N HIS A 196 8.50 8.58 -9.15
CA HIS A 196 8.10 9.15 -10.43
C HIS A 196 7.92 10.68 -10.42
N ILE A 197 8.17 11.34 -9.29
CA ILE A 197 7.84 12.77 -9.15
C ILE A 197 8.75 13.68 -9.99
N ASP A 198 9.89 13.23 -10.43
CA ASP A 198 10.83 13.98 -11.26
C ASP A 198 11.12 13.34 -12.62
N ASP A 199 10.29 12.40 -13.09
CA ASP A 199 10.46 11.68 -14.35
C ASP A 199 10.77 12.59 -15.56
N PHE A 200 10.28 13.82 -15.54
CA PHE A 200 10.52 14.86 -16.55
C PHE A 200 11.27 16.08 -16.00
N GLY A 201 11.86 15.94 -14.82
CA GLY A 201 12.71 16.95 -14.20
C GLY A 201 11.97 18.18 -13.66
N GLU A 202 12.74 19.25 -13.41
CA GLU A 202 12.30 20.44 -12.69
C GLU A 202 11.06 21.13 -13.29
N GLY A 203 10.94 21.16 -14.61
CA GLY A 203 9.83 21.86 -15.27
C GLY A 203 8.48 21.29 -14.87
N PHE A 204 8.31 19.99 -14.99
CA PHE A 204 7.07 19.28 -14.65
C PHE A 204 6.80 19.25 -13.14
N LEU A 205 7.86 19.12 -12.34
CA LEU A 205 7.73 19.24 -10.88
C LEU A 205 7.24 20.65 -10.48
N THR A 206 7.75 21.69 -11.15
CA THR A 206 7.30 23.07 -10.94
C THR A 206 5.84 23.27 -11.39
N ASP A 207 5.43 22.67 -12.50
CA ASP A 207 4.05 22.70 -12.97
C ASP A 207 3.11 22.01 -11.99
N THR A 208 3.53 20.86 -11.44
CA THR A 208 2.79 20.13 -10.37
C THR A 208 2.62 21.00 -9.13
N LEU A 209 3.69 21.62 -8.64
CA LEU A 209 3.64 22.55 -7.51
C LEU A 209 2.70 23.73 -7.77
N ASN A 210 2.81 24.35 -8.95
CA ASN A 210 1.99 25.48 -9.35
C ASN A 210 0.52 25.11 -9.47
N PHE A 211 0.22 23.94 -10.04
CA PHE A 211 -1.13 23.42 -10.14
C PHE A 211 -1.80 23.36 -8.75
N TRP A 212 -1.18 22.68 -7.80
CA TRP A 212 -1.73 22.54 -6.47
C TRP A 212 -1.85 23.86 -5.73
N LYS A 213 -0.77 24.66 -5.71
CA LYS A 213 -0.73 25.93 -4.97
C LYS A 213 -1.69 26.98 -5.52
N THR A 214 -1.92 26.98 -6.85
CA THR A 214 -2.78 27.96 -7.52
C THR A 214 -4.25 27.58 -7.47
N ASN A 215 -4.56 26.32 -7.79
CA ASN A 215 -5.93 25.89 -7.95
C ASN A 215 -6.54 25.38 -6.63
N TYR A 216 -5.71 24.81 -5.77
CA TYR A 216 -6.16 24.11 -4.55
C TYR A 216 -5.33 24.46 -3.31
N PRO A 217 -5.24 25.76 -2.93
CA PRO A 217 -4.38 26.21 -1.83
C PRO A 217 -4.77 25.64 -0.45
N ASP A 218 -5.99 25.11 -0.30
CA ASP A 218 -6.48 24.49 0.93
C ASP A 218 -6.10 22.98 1.04
N VAL A 219 -5.52 22.40 -0.03
CA VAL A 219 -4.98 21.05 -0.02
C VAL A 219 -3.65 21.04 0.74
N THR A 220 -3.47 20.02 1.55
CA THR A 220 -2.16 19.78 2.18
C THR A 220 -1.32 18.96 1.20
N LEU A 221 -0.46 19.64 0.45
CA LEU A 221 0.51 19.03 -0.44
C LEU A 221 1.76 18.67 0.34
N LEU A 222 2.23 17.44 0.18
CA LEU A 222 3.35 16.85 0.91
C LEU A 222 4.48 16.45 -0.05
N GLY A 223 5.70 16.36 0.47
CA GLY A 223 6.84 15.70 -0.16
C GLY A 223 7.56 16.49 -1.24
N ILE A 224 6.96 17.57 -1.76
CA ILE A 224 7.58 18.43 -2.79
C ILE A 224 7.48 19.91 -2.42
N HIS A 225 8.50 20.69 -2.83
CA HIS A 225 8.69 22.07 -2.35
C HIS A 225 9.20 23.00 -3.44
N ASP A 226 8.81 24.27 -3.38
CA ASP A 226 9.30 25.33 -4.28
C ASP A 226 10.53 26.08 -3.73
N SER A 227 10.84 25.91 -2.46
CA SER A 227 11.93 26.60 -1.78
C SER A 227 12.45 25.82 -0.58
N GLN A 228 13.68 26.09 -0.17
CA GLN A 228 14.26 25.55 1.06
C GLN A 228 13.42 25.90 2.30
N GLU A 229 12.83 27.11 2.35
CA GLU A 229 11.96 27.52 3.45
C GLU A 229 10.69 26.65 3.53
N ASP A 230 10.10 26.33 2.38
CA ASP A 230 8.95 25.43 2.30
C ASP A 230 9.32 24.01 2.74
N ALA A 231 10.46 23.47 2.29
CA ALA A 231 10.98 22.16 2.70
C ALA A 231 11.33 22.07 4.19
N ASP A 232 11.71 23.19 4.79
CA ASP A 232 12.02 23.27 6.22
C ASP A 232 10.78 23.52 7.10
N THR A 233 9.61 23.66 6.50
CA THR A 233 8.35 23.96 7.18
C THR A 233 7.50 22.71 7.34
N VAL A 234 7.16 22.36 8.59
CA VAL A 234 6.26 21.23 8.88
C VAL A 234 4.85 21.54 8.38
N LYS A 235 4.30 20.68 7.55
CA LYS A 235 2.91 20.79 7.11
C LYS A 235 1.97 20.34 8.24
N ILE A 236 1.10 21.23 8.69
CA ILE A 236 0.18 20.97 9.80
C ILE A 236 -1.24 21.28 9.37
N ARG A 237 -2.14 20.35 9.67
CA ARG A 237 -3.58 20.53 9.53
C ARG A 237 -4.23 20.44 10.91
N GLU A 238 -5.09 21.39 11.22
CA GLU A 238 -5.87 21.37 12.46
C GLU A 238 -7.28 20.87 12.19
N VAL A 239 -7.67 19.81 12.88
CA VAL A 239 -8.99 19.17 12.78
C VAL A 239 -9.54 18.97 14.18
N ASN A 240 -10.71 19.54 14.45
CA ASN A 240 -11.39 19.42 15.75
C ASN A 240 -10.50 19.78 16.96
N GLY A 241 -9.57 20.75 16.78
CA GLY A 241 -8.62 21.14 17.81
C GLY A 241 -7.45 20.17 18.01
N ILE A 242 -7.24 19.23 17.09
CA ILE A 242 -6.08 18.35 17.00
C ILE A 242 -5.17 18.88 15.91
N ARG A 243 -3.93 19.22 16.23
CA ARG A 243 -2.92 19.63 15.26
C ARG A 243 -2.18 18.39 14.81
N ILE A 244 -2.27 18.07 13.52
CA ILE A 244 -1.68 16.89 12.91
C ILE A 244 -0.58 17.35 11.97
N ALA A 245 0.63 16.92 12.23
CA ALA A 245 1.79 17.14 11.37
C ALA A 245 1.88 15.99 10.35
N PHE A 246 2.22 16.33 9.13
CA PHE A 246 2.46 15.38 8.04
C PHE A 246 3.92 15.53 7.58
N LEU A 247 4.56 14.39 7.39
CA LEU A 247 5.91 14.26 6.86
C LEU A 247 5.84 13.18 5.78
N ASP A 248 6.30 13.47 4.57
CA ASP A 248 6.20 12.60 3.40
C ASP A 248 7.57 12.49 2.72
N TYR A 249 8.09 11.26 2.56
CA TYR A 249 9.45 11.01 2.09
C TYR A 249 9.52 9.79 1.18
N THR A 250 10.32 9.88 0.11
CA THR A 250 10.65 8.76 -0.78
C THR A 250 12.05 8.22 -0.56
N TYR A 251 12.23 6.92 -0.81
CA TYR A 251 13.55 6.28 -0.81
C TYR A 251 14.50 6.85 -1.89
N GLY A 252 13.92 7.32 -3.00
CA GLY A 252 14.66 7.85 -4.14
C GLY A 252 13.73 8.27 -5.27
N THR A 253 14.31 8.64 -6.39
CA THR A 253 13.62 8.91 -7.65
C THR A 253 14.30 8.20 -8.82
N ASN A 254 13.53 7.90 -9.88
CA ASN A 254 14.04 7.14 -11.03
C ASN A 254 15.11 7.88 -11.82
N VAL A 255 15.14 9.21 -11.75
CA VAL A 255 16.10 10.04 -12.51
C VAL A 255 17.10 10.79 -11.62
N GLY A 256 17.06 10.58 -10.30
CA GLY A 256 18.10 11.02 -9.37
C GLY A 256 17.89 12.39 -8.72
N GLY A 257 16.69 12.96 -8.77
CA GLY A 257 16.37 14.25 -8.15
C GLY A 257 16.74 15.45 -9.04
N ILE A 258 16.55 16.65 -8.51
CA ILE A 258 16.77 17.90 -9.23
C ILE A 258 18.16 18.46 -8.86
N GLU A 259 19.08 18.51 -9.79
CA GLU A 259 20.46 18.94 -9.58
C GLU A 259 20.54 20.32 -8.90
N GLY A 260 21.26 20.37 -7.78
CA GLY A 260 21.46 21.58 -6.99
C GLY A 260 20.22 22.09 -6.24
N LYS A 261 19.13 21.29 -6.19
CA LYS A 261 17.87 21.65 -5.53
C LYS A 261 17.30 20.50 -4.68
N ASP A 262 18.14 19.91 -3.85
CA ASP A 262 17.79 18.80 -2.95
C ASP A 262 16.57 19.09 -2.06
N TYR A 263 16.18 20.36 -1.95
CA TYR A 263 15.01 20.76 -1.20
C TYR A 263 13.69 20.49 -1.93
N MET A 264 13.72 20.29 -3.24
CA MET A 264 12.48 20.19 -4.04
C MET A 264 11.72 18.88 -3.78
N ILE A 265 12.42 17.82 -3.37
CA ILE A 265 11.84 16.50 -3.10
C ILE A 265 12.33 15.99 -1.74
N ASP A 266 11.43 15.52 -0.92
CA ASP A 266 11.76 14.96 0.38
C ASP A 266 12.25 13.52 0.26
N MET A 267 13.57 13.34 0.23
CA MET A 267 14.23 12.03 0.25
C MET A 267 14.35 11.49 1.67
N ILE A 268 14.25 10.17 1.84
CA ILE A 268 14.48 9.50 3.12
C ILE A 268 15.96 9.68 3.52
N ARG A 269 16.19 10.61 4.46
CA ARG A 269 17.50 10.89 5.06
C ARG A 269 17.34 11.07 6.56
N LYS A 270 18.10 10.32 7.33
CA LYS A 270 17.94 10.22 8.78
C LYS A 270 18.02 11.57 9.50
N ASP A 271 19.00 12.36 9.20
CA ASP A 271 19.25 13.66 9.80
C ASP A 271 18.10 14.65 9.51
N LYS A 272 17.66 14.73 8.26
CA LYS A 272 16.54 15.56 7.85
C LYS A 272 15.24 15.12 8.53
N ILE A 273 14.92 13.83 8.47
CA ILE A 273 13.72 13.25 9.09
C ILE A 273 13.73 13.50 10.60
N THR A 274 14.86 13.24 11.28
CA THR A 274 15.00 13.51 12.72
C THR A 274 14.71 14.97 13.05
N THR A 275 15.30 15.89 12.29
CA THR A 275 15.10 17.33 12.48
C THR A 275 13.63 17.71 12.28
N MET A 276 12.98 17.20 11.24
CA MET A 276 11.58 17.52 10.96
C MET A 276 10.62 16.91 11.99
N ILE A 277 10.86 15.69 12.46
CA ILE A 277 10.09 15.11 13.56
C ILE A 277 10.23 15.95 14.84
N GLN A 278 11.43 16.44 15.14
CA GLN A 278 11.66 17.32 16.30
C GLN A 278 10.88 18.65 16.18
N LYS A 279 10.87 19.25 14.99
CA LYS A 279 10.05 20.44 14.70
C LYS A 279 8.55 20.12 14.83
N ALA A 280 8.09 18.98 14.28
CA ALA A 280 6.70 18.54 14.36
C ALA A 280 6.22 18.35 15.80
N LYS A 281 7.03 17.72 16.65
CA LYS A 281 6.72 17.52 18.08
C LYS A 281 6.49 18.83 18.86
N GLN A 282 7.09 19.91 18.42
CA GLN A 282 6.92 21.23 19.08
C GLN A 282 5.63 21.92 18.64
N GLN A 283 5.08 21.54 17.49
CA GLN A 283 4.00 22.25 16.83
C GLN A 283 2.69 21.46 16.75
N ALA A 284 2.76 20.14 16.81
CA ALA A 284 1.62 19.25 16.59
C ALA A 284 1.35 18.34 17.79
N ASP A 285 0.14 17.80 17.82
CA ASP A 285 -0.32 16.83 18.80
C ASP A 285 -0.09 15.40 18.31
N CYS A 286 -0.12 15.18 16.97
CA CYS A 286 0.03 13.90 16.29
C CYS A 286 0.92 14.06 15.07
N ILE A 287 1.72 13.03 14.75
CA ILE A 287 2.59 12.98 13.58
C ILE A 287 2.17 11.78 12.74
N ILE A 288 1.79 12.03 11.48
CA ILE A 288 1.63 11.04 10.42
C ILE A 288 2.85 11.14 9.51
N PHE A 289 3.54 10.03 9.33
CA PHE A 289 4.67 9.91 8.42
C PHE A 289 4.25 9.06 7.22
N VAL A 290 4.46 9.59 6.04
CA VAL A 290 4.27 8.86 4.78
C VAL A 290 5.64 8.43 4.29
N ALA A 291 5.73 7.18 3.83
CA ALA A 291 6.96 6.59 3.35
C ALA A 291 6.71 5.87 2.02
N HIS A 292 7.27 6.41 0.96
CA HIS A 292 7.35 5.74 -0.32
C HIS A 292 8.63 4.90 -0.34
N TRP A 293 8.49 3.58 -0.10
CA TRP A 293 9.59 2.69 0.25
C TRP A 293 9.34 1.23 -0.13
N GLY A 294 10.32 0.37 0.11
CA GLY A 294 10.16 -1.07 -0.04
C GLY A 294 10.65 -1.59 -1.38
N THR A 295 10.12 -2.71 -1.79
CA THR A 295 10.43 -3.39 -3.05
C THR A 295 9.14 -3.69 -3.77
N GLU A 296 9.06 -3.36 -5.06
CA GLU A 296 7.89 -3.65 -5.88
C GLU A 296 7.53 -5.14 -5.83
N ASP A 297 6.22 -5.43 -5.87
CA ASP A 297 5.64 -6.79 -5.85
C ASP A 297 5.83 -7.61 -4.55
N GLU A 298 6.58 -7.12 -3.59
CA GLU A 298 6.80 -7.82 -2.34
C GLU A 298 5.65 -7.59 -1.35
N THR A 299 4.88 -8.64 -1.06
CA THR A 299 3.73 -8.57 -0.13
C THR A 299 4.13 -8.61 1.34
N MET A 300 5.42 -8.69 1.65
CA MET A 300 5.99 -8.63 3.00
C MET A 300 6.98 -7.48 3.09
N PRO A 301 6.91 -6.65 4.14
CA PRO A 301 7.89 -5.60 4.34
C PRO A 301 9.29 -6.21 4.49
N ASN A 302 10.25 -5.62 3.80
CA ASN A 302 11.66 -5.99 3.89
C ASN A 302 12.32 -5.40 5.16
N GLU A 303 13.62 -5.64 5.35
CA GLU A 303 14.33 -5.19 6.54
C GLU A 303 14.49 -3.66 6.60
N TYR A 304 14.63 -3.01 5.45
CA TYR A 304 14.71 -1.54 5.36
C TYR A 304 13.42 -0.89 5.89
N GLU A 305 12.25 -1.32 5.41
CA GLU A 305 10.95 -0.85 5.87
C GLU A 305 10.76 -1.07 7.37
N LYS A 306 11.14 -2.24 7.88
CA LYS A 306 11.04 -2.60 9.29
C LYS A 306 11.94 -1.74 10.19
N GLN A 307 13.18 -1.51 9.77
CA GLN A 307 14.15 -0.69 10.52
C GLN A 307 13.69 0.76 10.57
N TRP A 308 13.23 1.31 9.44
CA TRP A 308 12.69 2.67 9.43
C TRP A 308 11.42 2.79 10.27
N ALA A 309 10.49 1.85 10.18
CA ALA A 309 9.28 1.85 11.01
C ALA A 309 9.61 1.86 12.51
N ALA A 310 10.60 1.06 12.90
CA ALA A 310 11.06 1.02 14.28
C ALA A 310 11.71 2.34 14.73
N TYR A 311 12.56 2.92 13.89
CA TYR A 311 13.16 4.21 14.18
C TYR A 311 12.13 5.32 14.31
N LEU A 312 11.20 5.41 13.37
CA LEU A 312 10.14 6.40 13.40
C LEU A 312 9.28 6.28 14.66
N MET A 313 9.02 5.05 15.11
CA MET A 313 8.38 4.78 16.39
C MET A 313 9.20 5.33 17.56
N GLU A 314 10.50 5.05 17.61
CA GLU A 314 11.39 5.58 18.67
C GLU A 314 11.45 7.11 18.65
N GLN A 315 11.36 7.71 17.47
CA GLN A 315 11.26 9.17 17.33
C GLN A 315 9.88 9.71 17.69
N GLY A 316 8.89 8.85 17.97
CA GLY A 316 7.55 9.25 18.44
C GLY A 316 6.59 9.65 17.33
N VAL A 317 6.76 9.11 16.13
CA VAL A 317 5.75 9.14 15.08
C VAL A 317 4.55 8.30 15.53
N ASN A 318 3.33 8.75 15.27
CA ASN A 318 2.12 8.06 15.73
C ASN A 318 1.56 7.09 14.68
N VAL A 319 1.67 7.44 13.41
CA VAL A 319 1.18 6.62 12.29
C VAL A 319 2.20 6.68 11.15
N ILE A 320 2.45 5.55 10.52
CA ILE A 320 3.23 5.41 9.29
C ILE A 320 2.30 4.86 8.22
N ILE A 321 2.29 5.50 7.04
CA ILE A 321 1.55 5.07 5.86
C ILE A 321 2.57 4.85 4.75
N GLY A 322 2.64 3.60 4.23
CA GLY A 322 3.58 3.23 3.19
C GLY A 322 2.93 3.06 1.82
N GLY A 323 3.67 3.37 0.77
CA GLY A 323 3.41 3.18 -0.66
C GLY A 323 4.66 2.67 -1.39
N HIS A 324 4.64 2.52 -2.71
CA HIS A 324 5.66 2.04 -3.62
C HIS A 324 5.63 0.53 -3.97
N PRO A 325 5.43 -0.44 -3.06
CA PRO A 325 5.44 -1.85 -3.47
C PRO A 325 4.36 -2.22 -4.50
N HIS A 326 3.41 -1.33 -4.80
CA HIS A 326 2.25 -1.54 -5.68
C HIS A 326 1.34 -2.70 -5.28
N VAL A 327 1.67 -3.38 -4.20
CA VAL A 327 0.90 -4.46 -3.61
C VAL A 327 0.67 -4.19 -2.13
N LEU A 328 -0.41 -4.75 -1.61
CA LEU A 328 -0.68 -4.68 -0.17
C LEU A 328 0.41 -5.37 0.64
N GLN A 329 0.82 -4.71 1.71
CA GLN A 329 1.59 -5.32 2.78
C GLN A 329 0.79 -5.29 4.09
N PRO A 330 1.15 -6.09 5.10
CA PRO A 330 0.46 -6.13 6.38
C PRO A 330 0.50 -4.77 7.09
N TYR A 331 -0.41 -4.58 8.03
CA TYR A 331 -0.39 -3.46 8.96
C TYR A 331 -0.38 -3.94 10.41
N GLY A 332 0.10 -3.10 11.31
CA GLY A 332 0.14 -3.47 12.71
C GLY A 332 0.43 -2.31 13.65
N ARG A 333 0.52 -2.64 14.93
CA ARG A 333 0.88 -1.72 16.00
C ARG A 333 2.22 -2.14 16.57
N LEU A 334 3.19 -1.26 16.44
CA LEU A 334 4.53 -1.42 16.98
C LEU A 334 4.61 -0.80 18.36
N THR A 335 5.29 -1.46 19.28
CA THR A 335 5.52 -0.96 20.64
C THR A 335 6.92 -1.33 21.11
N ASP A 336 7.57 -0.46 21.86
CA ASP A 336 8.87 -0.74 22.49
C ASP A 336 8.77 -0.80 24.02
N ASP A 337 9.88 -1.19 24.66
CA ASP A 337 9.96 -1.28 26.12
C ASP A 337 9.91 0.08 26.84
N LYS A 338 10.08 1.18 26.11
CA LYS A 338 9.98 2.56 26.61
C LYS A 338 8.54 3.06 26.62
N GLY A 339 7.62 2.32 25.98
CA GLY A 339 6.21 2.66 25.86
C GLY A 339 5.91 3.55 24.65
N ASN A 340 6.82 3.65 23.69
CA ASN A 340 6.51 4.25 22.39
C ASN A 340 5.56 3.31 21.62
N GLU A 341 4.67 3.89 20.88
CA GLU A 341 3.67 3.16 20.07
C GLU A 341 3.47 3.85 18.74
N THR A 342 3.44 3.07 17.67
CA THR A 342 3.16 3.52 16.30
C THR A 342 2.23 2.52 15.61
N VAL A 343 1.26 3.01 14.85
CA VAL A 343 0.53 2.19 13.89
C VAL A 343 1.24 2.31 12.55
N VAL A 344 1.60 1.19 11.95
CA VAL A 344 2.22 1.13 10.62
C VAL A 344 1.32 0.38 9.64
N PHE A 345 1.08 0.99 8.49
CA PHE A 345 0.57 0.40 7.28
C PHE A 345 1.76 0.34 6.31
N TYR A 346 2.38 -0.83 6.14
CA TYR A 346 3.64 -0.92 5.41
C TYR A 346 3.50 -0.59 3.92
N SER A 347 2.42 -1.06 3.28
CA SER A 347 2.01 -0.61 1.95
C SER A 347 0.49 -0.75 1.78
N LEU A 348 -0.12 0.26 1.19
CA LEU A 348 -1.54 0.24 0.83
C LEU A 348 -1.75 -0.29 -0.60
N GLY A 349 -0.66 -0.56 -1.35
CA GLY A 349 -0.72 -0.99 -2.75
C GLY A 349 -1.38 0.03 -3.65
N ASN A 350 -1.67 -0.36 -4.88
CA ASN A 350 -2.31 0.54 -5.83
C ASN A 350 -3.73 0.92 -5.44
N PHE A 351 -4.03 2.19 -5.56
CA PHE A 351 -5.39 2.71 -5.53
C PHE A 351 -5.98 2.79 -6.95
N VAL A 352 -5.24 3.40 -7.88
CA VAL A 352 -5.58 3.49 -9.30
C VAL A 352 -4.36 3.05 -10.11
N SER A 353 -4.49 1.97 -10.87
CA SER A 353 -3.44 1.44 -11.73
C SER A 353 -4.04 0.47 -12.74
N THR A 354 -3.36 0.22 -13.87
CA THR A 354 -3.71 -0.87 -14.78
C THR A 354 -2.57 -1.87 -14.92
N GLN A 355 -1.78 -2.04 -13.88
CA GLN A 355 -0.85 -3.16 -13.76
C GLN A 355 -1.57 -4.50 -13.85
N GLN A 356 -0.84 -5.60 -14.07
CA GLN A 356 -1.41 -6.80 -14.69
C GLN A 356 -1.35 -8.04 -13.78
N LYS A 357 -1.07 -7.90 -12.48
CA LYS A 357 -1.12 -9.00 -11.52
C LYS A 357 -2.33 -8.87 -10.59
N LEU A 358 -2.76 -9.98 -10.02
CA LEU A 358 -3.88 -9.98 -9.07
C LEU A 358 -3.54 -9.12 -7.84
N GLU A 359 -2.33 -9.24 -7.34
CA GLU A 359 -1.83 -8.53 -6.18
C GLU A 359 -1.78 -7.02 -6.40
N GLU A 360 -1.40 -6.58 -7.60
CA GLU A 360 -1.29 -5.18 -8.00
C GLU A 360 -2.65 -4.49 -8.17
N LEU A 361 -3.72 -5.27 -8.39
CA LEU A 361 -5.09 -4.76 -8.47
C LEU A 361 -5.84 -4.86 -7.13
N LEU A 362 -5.20 -5.38 -6.10
CA LEU A 362 -5.73 -5.49 -4.75
C LEU A 362 -5.08 -4.45 -3.86
N GLY A 363 -5.71 -3.30 -3.71
CA GLY A 363 -5.28 -2.24 -2.84
C GLY A 363 -5.98 -2.24 -1.48
N GLY A 364 -5.64 -1.25 -0.66
CA GLY A 364 -6.22 -1.05 0.66
C GLY A 364 -6.56 0.40 0.98
N MET A 365 -7.61 0.57 1.75
CA MET A 365 -7.96 1.83 2.39
C MET A 365 -7.66 1.72 3.88
N ALA A 366 -6.61 2.39 4.33
CA ALA A 366 -6.35 2.55 5.75
C ALA A 366 -7.41 3.45 6.39
N LYS A 367 -7.93 3.05 7.53
CA LYS A 367 -8.88 3.84 8.33
C LYS A 367 -8.48 3.82 9.79
N PHE A 368 -8.45 4.97 10.43
CA PHE A 368 -8.20 5.09 11.85
C PHE A 368 -8.77 6.39 12.42
N THR A 369 -8.83 6.48 13.74
CA THR A 369 -9.25 7.69 14.44
C THR A 369 -8.13 8.17 15.34
N ILE A 370 -7.76 9.43 15.22
CA ILE A 370 -6.86 10.11 16.15
C ILE A 370 -7.71 10.62 17.30
N GLN A 371 -7.42 10.18 18.52
CA GLN A 371 -8.05 10.68 19.75
C GLN A 371 -7.05 11.51 20.54
N LYS A 372 -7.37 12.77 20.79
CA LYS A 372 -6.66 13.64 21.71
C LYS A 372 -7.43 13.73 23.02
N THR A 373 -6.76 13.50 24.13
CA THR A 373 -7.32 13.65 25.48
C THR A 373 -6.50 14.69 26.24
N VAL A 374 -7.16 15.70 26.77
CA VAL A 374 -6.55 16.71 27.66
C VAL A 374 -7.07 16.50 29.06
N LYS A 375 -6.19 16.08 29.98
CA LYS A 375 -6.52 15.83 31.39
C LYS A 375 -5.47 16.43 32.30
N ASP A 376 -5.88 17.22 33.28
CA ASP A 376 -4.98 17.86 34.25
C ASP A 376 -3.85 18.68 33.60
N GLY A 377 -4.16 19.32 32.45
CA GLY A 377 -3.21 20.10 31.66
C GLY A 377 -2.19 19.26 30.86
N LYS A 378 -2.35 17.92 30.84
CA LYS A 378 -1.53 17.01 30.02
C LYS A 378 -2.32 16.57 28.81
N THR A 379 -1.68 16.65 27.65
CA THR A 379 -2.19 16.13 26.39
C THR A 379 -1.66 14.72 26.15
N SER A 380 -2.52 13.83 25.70
CA SER A 380 -2.15 12.51 25.18
C SER A 380 -2.90 12.23 23.88
N VAL A 381 -2.26 11.51 22.97
CA VAL A 381 -2.84 11.08 21.69
C VAL A 381 -2.83 9.57 21.63
N LYS A 382 -3.91 9.00 21.08
CA LYS A 382 -4.04 7.57 20.78
C LYS A 382 -4.59 7.38 19.38
N ILE A 383 -4.11 6.36 18.70
CA ILE A 383 -4.66 5.91 17.43
C ILE A 383 -5.62 4.77 17.70
N LEU A 384 -6.90 4.99 17.38
CA LEU A 384 -7.99 4.06 17.64
C LEU A 384 -8.40 3.35 16.35
N THR A 385 -8.83 2.09 16.50
CA THR A 385 -9.43 1.27 15.43
C THR A 385 -8.68 1.28 14.08
N PRO A 386 -7.35 1.13 14.05
CA PRO A 386 -6.67 1.02 12.77
C PRO A 386 -7.17 -0.24 12.04
N THR A 387 -7.56 -0.06 10.79
CA THR A 387 -8.04 -1.13 9.89
C THR A 387 -7.60 -0.85 8.47
N VAL A 388 -7.50 -1.90 7.66
CA VAL A 388 -7.43 -1.80 6.20
C VAL A 388 -8.69 -2.42 5.62
N GLU A 389 -9.41 -1.65 4.81
CA GLU A 389 -10.53 -2.15 4.02
C GLU A 389 -10.02 -2.43 2.59
N PRO A 390 -10.27 -3.63 2.04
CA PRO A 390 -9.74 -3.98 0.73
C PRO A 390 -10.44 -3.23 -0.39
N LEU A 391 -9.62 -2.76 -1.33
CA LEU A 391 -10.01 -2.15 -2.59
C LEU A 391 -9.66 -3.09 -3.75
N VAL A 392 -10.36 -2.94 -4.87
CA VAL A 392 -10.04 -3.61 -6.12
C VAL A 392 -10.06 -2.59 -7.23
N MET A 393 -8.96 -2.44 -7.94
CA MET A 393 -8.95 -1.65 -9.15
C MET A 393 -9.62 -2.42 -10.28
N HIS A 394 -10.69 -1.85 -10.81
CA HIS A 394 -11.37 -2.33 -12.01
C HIS A 394 -10.98 -1.48 -13.21
N TYR A 395 -10.64 -2.14 -14.32
CA TYR A 395 -10.49 -1.47 -15.59
C TYR A 395 -11.04 -2.35 -16.72
N ASN A 396 -11.78 -1.73 -17.63
CA ASN A 396 -12.35 -2.39 -18.80
C ASN A 396 -12.43 -1.41 -19.96
N SER A 397 -11.46 -1.48 -20.86
CA SER A 397 -11.39 -0.60 -22.02
C SER A 397 -12.56 -0.77 -22.99
N ASP A 398 -13.16 -1.99 -23.04
CA ASP A 398 -14.28 -2.27 -23.95
C ASP A 398 -15.59 -1.60 -23.49
N SER A 399 -15.81 -1.45 -22.18
CA SER A 399 -16.97 -0.76 -21.61
C SER A 399 -16.69 0.70 -21.23
N GLY A 400 -15.41 1.08 -21.13
CA GLY A 400 -14.99 2.38 -20.60
C GLY A 400 -15.20 2.52 -19.09
N GLU A 401 -15.29 1.40 -18.35
CA GLU A 401 -15.44 1.38 -16.89
C GLU A 401 -14.09 1.22 -16.21
N PHE A 402 -13.70 2.26 -15.47
CA PHE A 402 -12.44 2.32 -14.76
C PHE A 402 -12.66 2.89 -13.35
N GLY A 403 -11.98 2.33 -12.37
CA GLY A 403 -11.92 2.91 -11.04
C GLY A 403 -11.79 1.88 -9.92
N PRO A 404 -11.38 2.34 -8.72
CA PRO A 404 -11.32 1.50 -7.53
C PRO A 404 -12.71 1.25 -6.96
N TYR A 405 -12.95 0.02 -6.56
CA TYR A 405 -14.15 -0.44 -5.85
C TYR A 405 -13.79 -0.93 -4.46
N MET A 406 -14.69 -0.73 -3.50
CA MET A 406 -14.60 -1.52 -2.27
C MET A 406 -14.78 -3.00 -2.61
N LEU A 407 -13.90 -3.89 -2.12
CA LEU A 407 -14.04 -5.34 -2.37
C LEU A 407 -15.38 -5.90 -1.88
N SER A 408 -16.04 -5.23 -0.90
CA SER A 408 -17.38 -5.58 -0.45
C SER A 408 -18.46 -5.40 -1.51
N ASP A 409 -18.27 -4.46 -2.41
CA ASP A 409 -19.20 -4.09 -3.48
C ASP A 409 -18.78 -4.69 -4.84
N TYR A 410 -17.57 -5.25 -4.91
CA TYR A 410 -17.06 -5.90 -6.10
C TYR A 410 -17.71 -7.27 -6.31
N THR A 411 -18.14 -7.56 -7.53
CA THR A 411 -18.88 -8.77 -7.87
C THR A 411 -18.05 -9.73 -8.72
N GLU A 412 -18.44 -11.00 -8.77
CA GLU A 412 -17.83 -11.98 -9.69
C GLU A 412 -18.03 -11.58 -11.15
N GLU A 413 -19.12 -10.89 -11.47
CA GLU A 413 -19.38 -10.37 -12.81
C GLU A 413 -18.34 -9.30 -13.19
N LEU A 414 -18.10 -8.31 -12.30
CA LEU A 414 -17.05 -7.32 -12.50
C LEU A 414 -15.67 -7.98 -12.60
N ALA A 415 -15.36 -8.94 -11.73
CA ALA A 415 -14.09 -9.65 -11.80
C ALA A 415 -13.88 -10.34 -13.16
N SER A 416 -14.92 -10.96 -13.70
CA SER A 416 -14.85 -11.61 -15.02
C SER A 416 -14.70 -10.65 -16.20
N GLN A 417 -15.05 -9.38 -16.01
CA GLN A 417 -14.99 -8.31 -17.01
C GLN A 417 -13.75 -7.43 -16.85
N ASN A 418 -12.96 -7.63 -15.79
CA ASN A 418 -11.75 -6.86 -15.58
C ASN A 418 -10.73 -7.12 -16.70
N GLY A 419 -10.11 -6.05 -17.20
CA GLY A 419 -9.14 -6.11 -18.31
C GLY A 419 -7.94 -7.01 -18.02
N VAL A 420 -7.57 -7.19 -16.75
CA VAL A 420 -6.48 -8.08 -16.31
C VAL A 420 -6.68 -9.53 -16.75
N GLN A 421 -7.92 -9.96 -17.00
CA GLN A 421 -8.21 -11.32 -17.49
C GLN A 421 -7.49 -11.67 -18.81
N LYS A 422 -7.06 -10.65 -19.57
CA LYS A 422 -6.29 -10.85 -20.82
C LYS A 422 -4.83 -11.23 -20.57
N TYR A 423 -4.30 -10.96 -19.37
CA TYR A 423 -2.88 -11.09 -19.04
C TYR A 423 -2.58 -12.23 -18.08
N ILE A 424 -3.54 -12.59 -17.24
CA ILE A 424 -3.40 -13.67 -16.25
C ILE A 424 -4.27 -14.88 -16.64
N GLY A 425 -3.91 -16.05 -16.14
CA GLY A 425 -4.60 -17.30 -16.51
C GLY A 425 -6.07 -17.33 -16.09
N ASP A 426 -6.88 -18.11 -16.81
CA ASP A 426 -8.30 -18.31 -16.52
C ASP A 426 -8.52 -18.73 -15.07
N GLY A 427 -9.44 -18.04 -14.37
CA GLY A 427 -9.81 -18.35 -13.00
C GLY A 427 -8.81 -17.86 -11.94
N VAL A 428 -7.79 -17.08 -12.32
CA VAL A 428 -6.86 -16.43 -11.38
C VAL A 428 -7.52 -15.19 -10.77
N PHE A 429 -8.00 -14.25 -11.58
CA PHE A 429 -8.66 -13.05 -11.07
C PHE A 429 -10.14 -13.31 -10.81
N THR A 430 -10.45 -13.73 -9.61
CA THR A 430 -11.81 -14.03 -9.14
C THR A 430 -12.05 -13.36 -7.80
N LEU A 431 -13.31 -13.08 -7.49
CA LEU A 431 -13.68 -12.49 -6.19
C LEU A 431 -13.20 -13.34 -5.00
N ASP A 432 -13.23 -14.66 -5.14
CA ASP A 432 -12.76 -15.58 -4.09
C ASP A 432 -11.24 -15.51 -3.91
N ASN A 433 -10.48 -15.41 -4.99
CA ASN A 433 -9.01 -15.29 -4.94
C ASN A 433 -8.58 -13.92 -4.39
N LEU A 434 -9.24 -12.83 -4.79
CA LEU A 434 -9.01 -11.50 -4.22
C LEU A 434 -9.21 -11.49 -2.69
N LYS A 435 -10.33 -12.05 -2.22
CA LYS A 435 -10.61 -12.20 -0.78
C LYS A 435 -9.60 -13.08 -0.07
N LYS A 436 -9.17 -14.16 -0.73
CA LYS A 436 -8.17 -15.06 -0.18
C LYS A 436 -6.82 -14.37 -0.04
N LYS A 437 -6.36 -13.68 -1.09
CA LYS A 437 -5.09 -12.95 -1.08
C LYS A 437 -5.09 -11.86 -0.01
N PHE A 438 -6.15 -11.05 0.08
CA PHE A 438 -6.28 -10.06 1.15
C PHE A 438 -6.17 -10.68 2.54
N ASN A 439 -6.88 -11.79 2.79
CA ASN A 439 -6.82 -12.46 4.08
C ASN A 439 -5.44 -13.09 4.37
N GLU A 440 -4.76 -13.59 3.35
CA GLU A 440 -3.38 -14.10 3.46
C GLU A 440 -2.46 -12.97 3.91
N ILE A 441 -2.44 -11.86 3.20
CA ILE A 441 -1.57 -10.71 3.52
C ILE A 441 -1.90 -10.15 4.92
N MET A 442 -3.17 -9.87 5.22
CA MET A 442 -3.57 -9.29 6.50
C MET A 442 -3.45 -10.25 7.69
N SER A 443 -3.25 -11.54 7.45
CA SER A 443 -2.98 -12.52 8.53
C SER A 443 -1.50 -12.67 8.86
N MET A 444 -0.63 -12.11 8.04
CA MET A 444 0.80 -12.09 8.29
C MET A 444 1.05 -11.22 9.53
N ASN A 445 1.75 -11.80 10.51
CA ASN A 445 1.92 -11.14 11.79
C ASN A 445 3.12 -10.20 11.74
N VAL A 446 2.85 -8.92 11.67
CA VAL A 446 3.86 -7.86 11.82
C VAL A 446 3.78 -7.18 13.18
N THR A 447 2.88 -7.63 14.05
CA THR A 447 2.80 -7.17 15.44
C THR A 447 3.78 -7.98 16.27
N PRO A 448 4.69 -7.36 17.01
CA PRO A 448 5.57 -8.08 17.92
C PRO A 448 4.73 -8.89 18.90
N SER A 449 5.06 -10.16 19.08
CA SER A 449 4.57 -10.92 20.21
C SER A 449 5.13 -10.26 21.47
N THR A 450 4.28 -9.61 22.24
CA THR A 450 4.52 -9.08 23.59
C THR A 450 5.99 -9.09 24.03
N GLY A 451 6.67 -7.97 23.87
CA GLY A 451 7.79 -7.61 24.76
C GLY A 451 9.19 -7.66 24.19
N THR A 452 9.41 -8.00 22.93
CA THR A 452 10.75 -7.87 22.33
C THR A 452 10.68 -7.87 20.82
N ASN A 453 11.27 -6.86 20.24
CA ASN A 453 11.69 -6.76 18.85
C ASN A 453 10.62 -6.98 17.79
N LEU A 454 10.25 -5.91 17.18
CA LEU A 454 9.68 -5.84 15.85
C LEU A 454 10.37 -6.88 14.96
N LEU A 455 9.65 -7.94 14.61
CA LEU A 455 10.00 -8.88 13.54
C LEU A 455 11.42 -9.50 13.62
N ASP A 456 11.94 -9.75 14.83
CA ASP A 456 13.32 -10.21 15.04
C ASP A 456 14.42 -9.25 14.53
N VAL A 457 14.08 -8.00 14.25
CA VAL A 457 15.06 -6.98 13.89
C VAL A 457 15.71 -6.43 15.15
N THR A 458 16.97 -6.63 15.29
CA THR A 458 17.79 -5.92 16.27
C THR A 458 17.92 -4.49 15.77
N ILE A 459 17.12 -3.57 16.32
CA ILE A 459 17.25 -2.16 16.01
C ILE A 459 18.58 -1.70 16.62
N ASN A 460 19.51 -1.35 15.76
CA ASN A 460 20.63 -0.56 16.21
C ASN A 460 20.11 0.86 16.50
N THR A 461 20.30 1.32 17.72
CA THR A 461 19.84 2.62 18.22
C THR A 461 20.35 3.81 17.39
N ASP A 462 21.38 3.59 16.57
CA ASP A 462 21.96 4.62 15.71
C ASP A 462 21.43 4.58 14.28
N LEU A 463 20.50 3.67 13.96
CA LEU A 463 19.99 3.37 12.59
C LEU A 463 21.09 3.03 11.60
N ASN A 464 22.16 2.49 12.08
CA ASN A 464 23.15 1.95 11.21
C ASN A 464 22.55 0.71 10.54
N MET A 465 22.51 0.68 9.24
CA MET A 465 22.13 -0.52 8.52
C MET A 465 23.12 -1.64 8.84
N ILE A 466 22.62 -2.85 8.98
CA ILE A 466 23.45 -4.01 9.25
C ILE A 466 23.68 -4.70 7.90
N ASP A 467 24.94 -4.88 7.51
CA ASP A 467 25.30 -5.61 6.29
C ASP A 467 24.91 -7.10 6.39
N SER A 468 25.01 -7.83 5.30
CA SER A 468 24.70 -9.26 5.21
C SER A 468 25.55 -10.15 6.15
N SER A 469 26.61 -9.59 6.73
CA SER A 469 27.51 -10.26 7.69
C SER A 469 27.19 -9.92 9.14
N GLY A 470 26.18 -9.05 9.39
CA GLY A 470 25.79 -8.61 10.72
C GLY A 470 26.62 -7.45 11.27
N ASN A 471 27.44 -6.79 10.43
CA ASN A 471 28.21 -5.62 10.83
C ASN A 471 27.37 -4.36 10.67
N VAL A 472 27.57 -3.43 11.60
CA VAL A 472 26.95 -2.11 11.55
C VAL A 472 27.64 -1.30 10.46
N VAL A 473 26.88 -0.77 9.53
CA VAL A 473 27.36 0.20 8.53
C VAL A 473 27.28 1.59 9.13
N GLU A 474 28.41 2.23 9.38
CA GLU A 474 28.54 3.39 10.28
C GLU A 474 27.83 4.67 9.81
N ASP A 475 27.44 4.77 8.53
CA ASP A 475 26.81 5.99 8.01
C ASP A 475 25.63 5.67 7.09
N THR A 476 24.43 5.76 7.64
CA THR A 476 23.19 5.55 6.86
C THR A 476 22.89 6.71 5.91
N ALA A 477 23.52 7.87 6.11
CA ALA A 477 23.39 9.00 5.18
C ALA A 477 24.22 8.79 3.90
N SER A 478 25.19 7.87 3.94
CA SER A 478 26.08 7.54 2.80
C SER A 478 25.72 6.22 2.12
N ILE A 479 24.76 5.45 2.65
CA ILE A 479 24.34 4.19 2.05
C ILE A 479 23.03 4.42 1.32
N THR A 480 23.09 4.18 0.04
CA THR A 480 21.90 4.18 -0.81
C THR A 480 21.06 2.92 -0.53
N ALA A 481 19.77 2.97 -0.80
CA ALA A 481 18.91 1.80 -0.72
C ALA A 481 19.48 0.64 -1.56
N GLU A 482 20.04 0.93 -2.74
CA GLU A 482 20.72 -0.02 -3.61
C GLU A 482 21.91 -0.72 -2.92
N GLN A 483 22.76 0.01 -2.22
CA GLN A 483 23.89 -0.59 -1.48
C GLN A 483 23.38 -1.49 -0.35
N TYR A 484 22.35 -1.05 0.36
CA TYR A 484 21.72 -1.87 1.41
C TYR A 484 21.16 -3.18 0.87
N TYR A 485 20.46 -3.13 -0.24
CA TYR A 485 19.88 -4.32 -0.87
C TYR A 485 20.96 -5.23 -1.49
N ALA A 486 21.98 -4.65 -2.10
CA ALA A 486 23.11 -5.40 -2.63
C ALA A 486 23.85 -6.20 -1.53
N ASP A 487 24.07 -5.60 -0.37
CA ASP A 487 24.67 -6.26 0.79
C ASP A 487 23.79 -7.38 1.34
N LYS A 488 22.49 -7.30 1.16
CA LYS A 488 21.53 -8.36 1.53
C LYS A 488 21.36 -9.43 0.45
N GLY A 489 22.04 -9.28 -0.70
CA GLY A 489 21.93 -10.21 -1.82
C GLY A 489 20.61 -10.11 -2.56
N ILE A 490 19.90 -8.98 -2.40
CA ILE A 490 18.67 -8.65 -3.11
C ILE A 490 19.10 -7.98 -4.42
N ASP A 491 18.66 -8.52 -5.55
CA ASP A 491 18.97 -7.97 -6.87
C ASP A 491 18.24 -6.63 -7.05
N THR A 492 19.02 -5.55 -7.04
CA THR A 492 18.54 -4.17 -7.20
C THR A 492 18.71 -3.66 -8.63
N THR A 493 18.98 -4.55 -9.59
CA THR A 493 19.11 -4.17 -11.00
C THR A 493 17.77 -3.86 -11.68
N SER A 494 16.65 -4.01 -10.95
CA SER A 494 15.38 -3.41 -11.40
C SER A 494 15.51 -1.88 -11.36
N GLU A 495 15.02 -1.20 -12.35
CA GLU A 495 15.14 0.25 -12.58
C GLU A 495 14.67 1.13 -11.39
N SER A 496 14.06 0.54 -10.36
CA SER A 496 13.52 1.19 -9.17
C SER A 496 14.54 1.66 -8.13
N PHE A 497 15.84 1.41 -8.30
CA PHE A 497 16.86 1.73 -7.30
C PHE A 497 17.93 2.72 -7.74
N ASN A 498 17.63 3.58 -8.69
CA ASN A 498 18.55 4.67 -9.02
C ASN A 498 18.60 5.70 -7.90
N THR A 499 19.61 5.56 -7.06
CA THR A 499 19.93 6.54 -6.03
C THR A 499 20.93 7.54 -6.56
N ALA A 500 20.60 8.81 -6.49
CA ALA A 500 21.55 9.86 -6.79
C ALA A 500 22.70 9.83 -5.77
N ASP A 501 23.88 9.51 -6.22
CA ASP A 501 25.09 9.66 -5.43
C ASP A 501 25.43 11.15 -5.31
N SER A 502 25.07 11.76 -4.18
CA SER A 502 25.55 13.09 -3.84
C SER A 502 26.89 13.00 -3.16
N SER A 503 27.95 12.67 -3.91
CA SER A 503 29.31 12.88 -3.45
C SER A 503 29.61 14.37 -3.47
N SER A 504 29.31 15.07 -2.38
CA SER A 504 29.89 16.39 -2.10
C SER A 504 31.36 16.21 -1.78
N GLY A 505 32.20 16.14 -2.82
CA GLY A 505 33.63 16.28 -2.69
C GLY A 505 33.97 17.71 -2.29
N SER A 506 34.40 17.90 -1.05
CA SER A 506 35.08 19.11 -0.62
C SER A 506 36.39 19.22 -1.39
N ALA A 507 36.44 20.10 -2.36
CA ALA A 507 37.68 20.51 -3.03
C ALA A 507 38.41 21.50 -2.12
N GLU A 508 39.45 21.02 -1.43
CA GLU A 508 40.55 21.91 -1.03
C GLU A 508 41.54 21.99 -2.17
N GLY A 509 41.78 23.23 -2.59
CA GLY A 509 42.69 23.53 -3.69
C GLY A 509 44.17 23.34 -3.33
N SER A 510 44.90 22.84 -4.28
CA SER A 510 46.31 23.27 -4.46
C SER A 510 46.63 23.28 -5.96
N SER A 511 46.97 24.46 -6.39
CA SER A 511 47.65 24.77 -7.63
C SER A 511 48.95 23.92 -7.79
N ASP A 512 49.22 23.34 -8.96
CA ASP A 512 50.46 23.61 -9.68
C ASP A 512 50.43 23.00 -11.07
N ASP A 513 50.84 23.83 -11.95
CA ASP A 513 51.30 23.86 -13.31
C ASP A 513 52.11 22.64 -13.78
N SER A 514 51.82 22.09 -14.98
CA SER A 514 52.76 21.98 -16.08
C SER A 514 52.24 21.09 -17.21
N SER A 515 52.31 21.66 -18.38
CA SER A 515 52.30 21.10 -19.73
C SER A 515 52.98 19.73 -19.90
N ASP A 516 52.42 18.82 -20.70
CA ASP A 516 53.06 18.46 -21.97
C ASP A 516 52.22 17.47 -22.82
N ASP A 517 52.44 17.61 -24.07
CA ASP A 517 52.04 17.07 -25.33
C ASP A 517 52.21 15.55 -25.45
N GLY A 518 51.39 14.88 -26.27
CA GLY A 518 51.74 13.56 -26.77
C GLY A 518 50.61 12.68 -27.30
N SER A 519 50.34 12.82 -28.58
CA SER A 519 49.64 11.87 -29.44
C SER A 519 50.13 10.41 -29.27
N ASP A 520 49.28 9.41 -29.35
CA ASP A 520 49.32 8.39 -30.40
C ASP A 520 48.23 7.31 -30.28
N ASP A 521 47.68 7.05 -31.35
CA ASP A 521 47.06 6.00 -32.13
C ASP A 521 47.32 4.55 -31.68
N GLY A 522 46.30 3.68 -31.82
CA GLY A 522 46.55 2.24 -31.72
C GLY A 522 45.30 1.36 -31.46
N SER A 523 44.73 1.00 -32.55
CA SER A 523 43.69 0.01 -32.84
C SER A 523 43.99 -1.44 -32.38
N TYR A 524 42.94 -2.28 -32.57
CA TYR A 524 42.84 -3.77 -32.63
C TYR A 524 42.63 -4.47 -31.27
N ASP A 525 41.92 -5.53 -31.17
CA ASP A 525 41.02 -6.40 -31.95
C ASP A 525 40.47 -7.47 -31.01
N ASP A 526 39.25 -7.82 -31.22
CA ASP A 526 38.64 -9.15 -31.35
C ASP A 526 38.75 -10.22 -30.24
N SER A 527 37.60 -10.76 -29.99
CA SER A 527 37.18 -12.16 -29.85
C SER A 527 36.82 -12.75 -28.50
N SER A 528 35.62 -13.27 -28.60
CA SER A 528 35.05 -14.52 -28.11
C SER A 528 34.31 -14.44 -26.75
N ASP A 529 32.98 -14.44 -26.86
CA ASP A 529 32.09 -15.60 -26.89
C ASP A 529 32.12 -16.46 -25.61
N ASP A 530 31.12 -16.33 -24.79
CA ASP A 530 30.31 -17.49 -24.43
C ASP A 530 28.98 -17.06 -23.73
N GLY A 531 27.91 -17.63 -24.25
CA GLY A 531 26.55 -17.30 -23.89
C GLY A 531 26.07 -18.04 -22.67
N SER A 532 25.21 -17.39 -21.97
CA SER A 532 24.09 -18.06 -21.30
C SER A 532 22.87 -17.17 -21.33
N TYR A 533 21.88 -17.64 -22.09
CA TYR A 533 20.55 -17.09 -22.18
C TYR A 533 19.84 -17.14 -20.84
N TYR A 534 19.37 -16.00 -20.36
CA TYR A 534 18.14 -15.94 -19.59
C TYR A 534 17.15 -15.08 -20.38
N ASP A 535 16.01 -15.68 -20.60
CA ASP A 535 14.86 -15.21 -21.35
C ASP A 535 14.23 -14.03 -20.61
N ASP A 536 14.54 -12.82 -21.08
CA ASP A 536 13.86 -11.60 -20.73
C ASP A 536 12.70 -11.46 -21.70
N GLY A 537 11.49 -11.65 -21.16
CA GLY A 537 10.26 -11.50 -21.90
C GLY A 537 10.03 -10.05 -22.31
N SER A 538 10.71 -9.64 -23.40
CA SER A 538 10.43 -8.38 -24.06
C SER A 538 9.02 -8.41 -24.63
N TYR A 539 8.17 -7.52 -24.14
CA TYR A 539 6.85 -7.25 -24.69
C TYR A 539 7.00 -6.70 -26.12
N ASP A 540 6.43 -7.46 -27.04
CA ASP A 540 6.36 -7.12 -28.47
C ASP A 540 5.38 -5.95 -28.62
N ASP A 541 5.93 -4.79 -28.98
CA ASP A 541 5.20 -3.61 -29.40
C ASP A 541 4.56 -3.92 -30.76
N GLY A 542 3.26 -4.28 -30.69
CA GLY A 542 2.46 -4.53 -31.88
C GLY A 542 2.26 -3.25 -32.66
N SER A 543 3.17 -2.97 -33.57
CA SER A 543 3.00 -1.94 -34.59
C SER A 543 1.72 -2.19 -35.38
N TYR A 544 0.76 -1.31 -35.23
CA TYR A 544 -0.39 -1.22 -36.13
C TYR A 544 0.08 -0.74 -37.49
N ASP A 545 -0.06 -1.63 -38.47
CA ASP A 545 0.15 -1.35 -39.89
C ASP A 545 -1.04 -0.57 -40.42
N ASP A 546 -0.84 0.73 -40.66
CA ASP A 546 -1.78 1.60 -41.37
C ASP A 546 -1.78 1.24 -42.85
N SER A 547 -2.60 0.27 -43.26
CA SER A 547 -2.91 0.09 -44.67
C SER A 547 -4.12 0.92 -45.07
N TYR A 548 -3.84 2.01 -45.76
CA TYR A 548 -4.73 2.81 -46.59
C TYR A 548 -5.71 1.93 -47.36
N TYR A 549 -7.00 2.19 -47.21
CA TYR A 549 -8.00 1.94 -48.26
C TYR A 549 -8.40 3.27 -48.89
N ASP A 550 -7.91 3.43 -50.12
CA ASP A 550 -8.41 4.37 -51.12
C ASP A 550 -9.69 3.74 -51.72
N ASP A 551 -10.81 4.36 -51.58
CA ASP A 551 -12.01 4.05 -52.35
C ASP A 551 -12.60 5.33 -52.92
N SER A 552 -12.25 5.50 -54.18
CA SER A 552 -12.97 6.36 -55.11
C SER A 552 -14.03 5.55 -55.86
N GLU A 553 -15.26 6.17 -56.03
CA GLU A 553 -16.33 5.91 -57.01
C GLU A 553 -17.36 4.81 -56.63
N GLU A 554 -18.60 5.16 -56.35
CA GLU A 554 -19.78 5.64 -57.10
C GLU A 554 -20.92 6.03 -56.14
#